data_9ff4b533a8bce204cb9faae9fa0e4a1c
#
_entry.id   9ff4b533a8bce204cb9faae9fa0e4a1c
#
_cell.length_a   1.000
_cell.length_b   1.000
_cell.length_c   1.000
_cell.angle_alpha   90.00
_cell.angle_beta   90.00
_cell.angle_gamma   90.00
#
_symmetry.space_group_name_H-M   'P 1'
#
loop_
_entity.id
_entity.type
_entity.pdbx_description
1 polymer ?
#
loop_
_entity_poly.entity_id
_entity_poly.type
_entity_poly.pdbx_seq_one_letter_code
_entity_poly.pdbx_strand_id
1 'polypeptide(L)'
;MKNELLCSPNLPYILFVERLFPVYPLTDGITQQTMRRVVREALARGADAVEEALPVDLRRRNNLLPLRKALWDAHYPDNPAGYEAARRRLAFEELFRLQLGVLMRRKAMDLANRGVSLKAPAGVMETFLSSLPFQLTAAQRRVMDEVLEEMAQAHRPMSRLLQGEVGSGKTVVALAALLVA
;
A
#
# COMPACT_ATOMS: atom_id res chain seq x y z
N MET A 1 -12.90 33.40 31.25
CA MET A 1 -13.08 32.79 29.93
C MET A 1 -12.25 31.50 29.90
N LYS A 2 -12.92 30.36 29.92
CA LYS A 2 -12.24 29.04 29.95
C LYS A 2 -11.66 28.77 28.56
N ASN A 3 -10.32 28.61 28.46
CA ASN A 3 -9.66 28.11 27.28
C ASN A 3 -10.01 26.61 27.17
N GLU A 4 -10.98 26.26 26.37
CA GLU A 4 -11.24 24.86 26.00
C GLU A 4 -10.16 24.43 25.01
N LEU A 5 -9.20 23.68 25.53
CA LEU A 5 -8.26 22.87 24.74
C LEU A 5 -9.05 21.70 24.14
N LEU A 6 -9.56 21.86 22.93
CA LEU A 6 -10.14 20.77 22.16
C LEU A 6 -8.98 19.87 21.66
N CYS A 7 -8.58 18.93 22.51
CA CYS A 7 -7.67 17.84 22.11
C CYS A 7 -8.52 16.74 21.50
N SER A 8 -8.56 16.64 20.18
CA SER A 8 -9.15 15.47 19.52
C SER A 8 -8.17 14.31 19.66
N PRO A 9 -8.57 13.12 20.19
CA PRO A 9 -7.65 12.01 20.44
C PRO A 9 -6.95 11.43 19.20
N ASN A 10 -7.37 11.83 18.01
CA ASN A 10 -6.86 11.34 16.73
C ASN A 10 -6.12 12.39 15.88
N LEU A 11 -5.92 13.60 16.38
CA LEU A 11 -5.19 14.63 15.65
C LEU A 11 -3.91 15.03 16.40
N PRO A 12 -2.74 15.04 15.73
CA PRO A 12 -1.48 15.46 16.34
C PRO A 12 -1.37 16.98 16.48
N TYR A 13 -2.49 17.67 16.72
CA TYR A 13 -2.58 19.12 16.81
C TYR A 13 -3.44 19.56 17.98
N ILE A 14 -3.09 20.70 18.54
CA ILE A 14 -3.89 21.44 19.52
C ILE A 14 -4.44 22.68 18.82
N LEU A 15 -5.76 22.87 18.85
CA LEU A 15 -6.39 24.11 18.40
C LEU A 15 -6.24 25.16 19.50
N PHE A 16 -5.52 26.23 19.19
CA PHE A 16 -5.38 27.39 20.08
C PHE A 16 -5.70 28.66 19.29
N VAL A 17 -6.76 29.35 19.70
CA VAL A 17 -7.20 30.62 19.06
C VAL A 17 -7.22 30.48 17.52
N GLU A 18 -8.06 29.58 16.99
CA GLU A 18 -8.26 29.33 15.55
C GLU A 18 -7.02 28.84 14.76
N ARG A 19 -5.92 28.50 15.43
CA ARG A 19 -4.72 27.96 14.79
C ARG A 19 -4.44 26.54 15.24
N LEU A 20 -4.07 25.71 14.29
CA LEU A 20 -3.60 24.34 14.55
C LEU A 20 -2.10 24.36 14.85
N PHE A 21 -1.72 23.86 16.03
CA PHE A 21 -0.32 23.70 16.41
C PHE A 21 0.06 22.24 16.45
N PRO A 22 1.16 21.84 15.81
CA PRO A 22 1.61 20.45 15.83
C PRO A 22 2.07 20.05 17.24
N VAL A 23 1.77 18.80 17.60
CA VAL A 23 2.26 18.14 18.82
C VAL A 23 3.24 17.06 18.41
N TYR A 24 4.47 17.15 18.90
CA TYR A 24 5.53 16.20 18.57
C TYR A 24 5.81 15.28 19.76
N PRO A 25 6.16 14.00 19.52
CA PRO A 25 6.75 13.16 20.54
C PRO A 25 8.09 13.80 20.98
N LEU A 26 8.30 13.85 22.28
CA LEU A 26 9.48 14.50 22.87
C LEU A 26 10.35 13.49 23.62
N THR A 27 11.62 13.81 23.72
CA THR A 27 12.58 13.18 24.63
C THR A 27 12.95 14.14 25.75
N ASP A 28 13.55 13.65 26.82
CA ASP A 28 13.98 14.47 27.95
C ASP A 28 14.87 15.63 27.51
N GLY A 29 14.62 16.79 28.09
CA GLY A 29 15.34 18.02 27.80
C GLY A 29 14.86 18.82 26.58
N ILE A 30 13.90 18.30 25.80
CA ILE A 30 13.35 19.02 24.65
C ILE A 30 11.89 19.45 24.94
N THR A 31 11.58 20.72 24.69
CA THR A 31 10.22 21.25 24.84
C THR A 31 9.47 21.28 23.50
N GLN A 32 8.13 21.26 23.54
CA GLN A 32 7.28 21.45 22.34
C GLN A 32 7.64 22.74 21.59
N GLN A 33 7.95 23.79 22.30
CA GLN A 33 8.32 25.08 21.69
C GLN A 33 9.65 24.96 20.92
N THR A 34 10.64 24.30 21.50
CA THR A 34 11.91 24.05 20.84
C THR A 34 11.73 23.20 19.59
N MET A 35 10.98 22.09 19.68
CA MET A 35 10.73 21.22 18.54
C MET A 35 9.98 21.96 17.41
N ARG A 36 8.94 22.72 17.73
CA ARG A 36 8.22 23.54 16.73
C ARG A 36 9.13 24.55 16.04
N ARG A 37 10.03 25.20 16.78
CA ARG A 37 11.00 26.14 16.21
C ARG A 37 11.96 25.44 15.26
N VAL A 38 12.51 24.30 15.65
CA VAL A 38 13.44 23.53 14.83
C VAL A 38 12.77 23.04 13.53
N VAL A 39 11.55 22.47 13.63
CA VAL A 39 10.82 22.00 12.45
C VAL A 39 10.46 23.16 11.52
N ARG A 40 10.02 24.28 12.05
CA ARG A 40 9.72 25.47 11.23
C ARG A 40 10.95 25.99 10.48
N GLU A 41 12.10 26.05 11.16
CA GLU A 41 13.36 26.47 10.57
C GLU A 41 13.83 25.49 9.50
N ALA A 42 13.71 24.18 9.75
CA ALA A 42 14.03 23.15 8.77
C ALA A 42 13.15 23.26 7.50
N LEU A 43 11.85 23.49 7.66
CA LEU A 43 10.94 23.71 6.53
C LEU A 43 11.30 24.99 5.76
N ALA A 44 11.58 26.09 6.48
CA ALA A 44 11.91 27.35 5.84
C ALA A 44 13.19 27.30 5.00
N ARG A 45 14.18 26.50 5.43
CA ARG A 45 15.46 26.36 4.73
C ARG A 45 15.50 25.21 3.72
N GLY A 46 14.75 24.14 3.99
CA GLY A 46 14.87 22.88 3.27
C GLY A 46 13.71 22.55 2.32
N ALA A 47 12.51 23.09 2.54
CA ALA A 47 11.34 22.69 1.75
C ALA A 47 11.47 23.03 0.25
N ASP A 48 12.25 24.04 -0.11
CA ASP A 48 12.51 24.43 -1.50
C ASP A 48 13.56 23.54 -2.18
N ALA A 49 14.40 22.87 -1.40
CA ALA A 49 15.44 21.98 -1.90
C ALA A 49 14.93 20.54 -2.15
N VAL A 50 13.71 20.24 -1.69
CA VAL A 50 13.11 18.90 -1.89
C VAL A 50 12.51 18.81 -3.29
N GLU A 51 13.04 17.89 -4.10
CA GLU A 51 12.55 17.66 -5.45
C GLU A 51 11.17 17.00 -5.46
N GLU A 52 10.31 17.48 -6.37
CA GLU A 52 9.00 16.90 -6.63
C GLU A 52 9.13 15.58 -7.41
N ALA A 53 8.94 14.45 -6.73
CA ALA A 53 9.11 13.13 -7.34
C ALA A 53 7.91 12.69 -8.19
N LEU A 54 6.71 13.24 -7.94
CA LEU A 54 5.52 12.84 -8.67
C LEU A 54 5.29 13.71 -9.91
N PRO A 55 5.13 13.10 -11.10
CA PRO A 55 4.80 13.83 -12.32
C PRO A 55 3.54 14.71 -12.16
N VAL A 56 3.53 15.86 -12.83
CA VAL A 56 2.43 16.83 -12.76
C VAL A 56 1.08 16.19 -13.09
N ASP A 57 1.03 15.36 -14.14
CA ASP A 57 -0.21 14.72 -14.58
C ASP A 57 -0.72 13.70 -13.55
N LEU A 58 0.17 12.97 -12.91
CA LEU A 58 -0.19 12.04 -11.84
C LEU A 58 -0.79 12.79 -10.64
N ARG A 59 -0.18 13.91 -10.26
CA ARG A 59 -0.69 14.77 -9.18
C ARG A 59 -2.07 15.33 -9.50
N ARG A 60 -2.27 15.85 -10.71
CA ARG A 60 -3.56 16.41 -11.15
C ARG A 60 -4.67 15.37 -11.16
N ARG A 61 -4.43 14.18 -11.73
CA ARG A 61 -5.42 13.08 -11.78
C ARG A 61 -5.89 12.64 -10.38
N ASN A 62 -5.02 12.72 -9.40
CA ASN A 62 -5.29 12.26 -8.04
C ASN A 62 -5.59 13.39 -7.05
N ASN A 63 -5.72 14.64 -7.51
CA ASN A 63 -5.93 15.83 -6.68
C ASN A 63 -4.92 15.94 -5.53
N LEU A 64 -3.62 15.77 -5.85
CA LEU A 64 -2.55 15.81 -4.87
C LEU A 64 -1.87 17.18 -4.82
N LEU A 65 -1.58 17.65 -3.62
CA LEU A 65 -0.82 18.87 -3.40
C LEU A 65 0.61 18.73 -3.96
N PRO A 66 1.26 19.86 -4.35
CA PRO A 66 2.71 19.87 -4.53
C PRO A 66 3.42 19.48 -3.24
N LEU A 67 4.58 18.79 -3.37
CA LEU A 67 5.31 18.25 -2.21
C LEU A 67 5.66 19.33 -1.18
N ARG A 68 6.18 20.47 -1.63
CA ARG A 68 6.49 21.60 -0.75
C ARG A 68 5.29 22.04 0.10
N LYS A 69 4.11 22.22 -0.53
CA LYS A 69 2.91 22.60 0.20
C LYS A 69 2.47 21.50 1.16
N ALA A 70 2.55 20.24 0.75
CA ALA A 70 2.21 19.12 1.63
C ALA A 70 3.13 19.04 2.84
N LEU A 71 4.43 19.30 2.70
CA LEU A 71 5.38 19.36 3.82
C LEU A 71 5.02 20.47 4.82
N TRP A 72 4.66 21.66 4.32
CA TRP A 72 4.23 22.75 5.19
C TRP A 72 2.89 22.45 5.88
N ASP A 73 1.88 22.02 5.13
CA ASP A 73 0.53 21.75 5.66
C ASP A 73 0.50 20.52 6.57
N ALA A 74 1.46 19.59 6.44
CA ALA A 74 1.62 18.48 7.37
C ALA A 74 2.08 18.92 8.78
N HIS A 75 2.68 20.08 8.90
CA HIS A 75 3.17 20.61 10.17
C HIS A 75 2.45 21.90 10.60
N TYR A 76 2.10 22.76 9.67
CA TYR A 76 1.48 24.07 9.93
C TYR A 76 0.31 24.29 8.96
N PRO A 77 -0.75 23.49 9.02
CA PRO A 77 -1.90 23.66 8.14
C PRO A 77 -2.71 24.89 8.55
N ASP A 78 -3.28 25.59 7.58
CA ASP A 78 -4.19 26.71 7.83
C ASP A 78 -5.53 26.23 8.43
N ASN A 79 -5.93 24.99 8.09
CA ASN A 79 -7.19 24.38 8.54
C ASN A 79 -7.07 22.84 8.49
N PRO A 80 -8.02 22.09 9.10
CA PRO A 80 -8.01 20.63 9.11
C PRO A 80 -8.01 19.99 7.71
N ALA A 81 -8.70 20.60 6.73
CA ALA A 81 -8.74 20.08 5.36
C ALA A 81 -7.36 20.16 4.67
N GLY A 82 -6.58 21.21 4.95
CA GLY A 82 -5.19 21.33 4.49
C GLY A 82 -4.31 20.21 5.03
N TYR A 83 -4.45 19.88 6.32
CA TYR A 83 -3.75 18.75 6.91
C TYR A 83 -4.10 17.42 6.26
N GLU A 84 -5.38 17.12 6.07
CA GLU A 84 -5.81 15.88 5.43
C GLU A 84 -5.33 15.79 3.98
N ALA A 85 -5.33 16.88 3.23
CA ALA A 85 -4.78 16.94 1.89
C ALA A 85 -3.26 16.68 1.87
N ALA A 86 -2.53 17.24 2.82
CA ALA A 86 -1.09 17.00 3.00
C ALA A 86 -0.80 15.54 3.36
N ARG A 87 -1.52 14.99 4.33
CA ARG A 87 -1.42 13.59 4.75
C ARG A 87 -1.68 12.64 3.57
N ARG A 88 -2.76 12.90 2.82
CA ARG A 88 -3.09 12.11 1.62
C ARG A 88 -1.96 12.16 0.59
N ARG A 89 -1.37 13.34 0.36
CA ARG A 89 -0.25 13.51 -0.57
C ARG A 89 0.97 12.69 -0.17
N LEU A 90 1.37 12.76 1.09
CA LEU A 90 2.55 12.07 1.61
C LEU A 90 2.35 10.55 1.63
N ALA A 91 1.18 10.09 2.12
CA ALA A 91 0.83 8.67 2.10
C ALA A 91 0.75 8.10 0.68
N PHE A 92 0.19 8.86 -0.28
CA PHE A 92 0.16 8.44 -1.68
C PHE A 92 1.56 8.23 -2.23
N GLU A 93 2.50 9.15 -1.98
CA GLU A 93 3.87 9.02 -2.49
C GLU A 93 4.59 7.81 -1.91
N GLU A 94 4.45 7.57 -0.61
CA GLU A 94 5.06 6.42 0.07
C GLU A 94 4.56 5.10 -0.54
N LEU A 95 3.23 4.95 -0.65
CA LEU A 95 2.61 3.76 -1.23
C LEU A 95 2.92 3.61 -2.72
N PHE A 96 2.97 4.72 -3.46
CA PHE A 96 3.32 4.71 -4.89
C PHE A 96 4.75 4.23 -5.11
N ARG A 97 5.71 4.72 -4.33
CA ARG A 97 7.11 4.27 -4.39
C ARG A 97 7.24 2.78 -4.06
N LEU A 98 6.53 2.31 -3.04
CA LEU A 98 6.50 0.90 -2.68
C LEU A 98 5.95 0.04 -3.83
N GLN A 99 4.80 0.42 -4.39
CA GLN A 99 4.18 -0.29 -5.51
C GLN A 99 5.06 -0.28 -6.76
N LEU A 100 5.68 0.85 -7.06
CA LEU A 100 6.60 0.96 -8.19
C LEU A 100 7.79 0.00 -8.03
N GLY A 101 8.38 -0.06 -6.83
CA GLY A 101 9.46 -1.00 -6.52
C GLY A 101 9.04 -2.47 -6.71
N VAL A 102 7.86 -2.84 -6.23
CA VAL A 102 7.30 -4.19 -6.41
C VAL A 102 7.08 -4.51 -7.89
N LEU A 103 6.49 -3.58 -8.66
CA LEU A 103 6.25 -3.77 -10.09
C LEU A 103 7.55 -3.86 -10.91
N MET A 104 8.54 -3.02 -10.58
CA MET A 104 9.87 -3.08 -11.21
C MET A 104 10.55 -4.43 -10.95
N ARG A 105 10.50 -4.90 -9.69
CA ARG A 105 11.04 -6.22 -9.33
C ARG A 105 10.32 -7.35 -10.08
N ARG A 106 8.98 -7.31 -10.12
CA ARG A 106 8.18 -8.29 -10.88
C ARG A 106 8.57 -8.30 -12.34
N LYS A 107 8.64 -7.13 -12.98
CA LYS A 107 9.06 -7.01 -14.39
C LYS A 107 10.48 -7.54 -14.62
N ALA A 108 11.41 -7.27 -13.72
CA ALA A 108 12.77 -7.79 -13.81
C ALA A 108 12.79 -9.33 -13.70
N MET A 109 11.98 -9.91 -12.82
CA MET A 109 11.84 -11.36 -12.70
C MET A 109 11.19 -11.98 -13.96
N ASP A 110 10.15 -11.37 -14.51
CA ASP A 110 9.49 -11.82 -15.74
C ASP A 110 10.44 -11.82 -16.93
N LEU A 111 11.39 -10.88 -16.99
CA LEU A 111 12.40 -10.81 -18.04
C LEU A 111 13.56 -11.81 -17.84
N ALA A 112 13.92 -12.10 -16.59
CA ALA A 112 15.06 -12.95 -16.25
C ALA A 112 14.71 -14.45 -16.25
N ASN A 113 13.47 -14.81 -15.95
CA ASN A 113 13.03 -16.19 -15.75
C ASN A 113 12.04 -16.60 -16.83
N ARG A 114 12.39 -17.64 -17.58
CA ARG A 114 11.42 -18.35 -18.43
C ARG A 114 10.70 -19.38 -17.57
N GLY A 115 9.37 -19.40 -17.64
CA GLY A 115 8.55 -20.44 -17.02
C GLY A 115 8.72 -21.78 -17.75
N VAL A 116 8.46 -22.84 -17.01
CA VAL A 116 8.24 -24.16 -17.60
C VAL A 116 6.73 -24.34 -17.73
N SER A 117 6.26 -24.77 -18.91
CA SER A 117 4.85 -25.10 -19.09
C SER A 117 4.53 -26.39 -18.36
N LEU A 118 3.67 -26.26 -17.35
CA LEU A 118 3.18 -27.38 -16.55
C LEU A 118 1.71 -27.62 -16.92
N LYS A 119 1.44 -28.76 -17.54
CA LYS A 119 0.08 -29.16 -17.97
C LYS A 119 -0.32 -30.46 -17.32
N ALA A 120 -1.51 -30.51 -16.77
CA ALA A 120 -2.05 -31.74 -16.25
C ALA A 120 -2.15 -32.79 -17.38
N PRO A 121 -1.69 -34.04 -17.17
CA PRO A 121 -2.02 -35.14 -18.06
C PRO A 121 -3.55 -35.31 -18.14
N ALA A 122 -4.04 -35.79 -19.29
CA ALA A 122 -5.46 -36.03 -19.47
C ALA A 122 -6.02 -36.94 -18.38
N GLY A 123 -7.15 -36.63 -17.81
CA GLY A 123 -7.84 -37.40 -16.79
C GLY A 123 -7.34 -37.23 -15.36
N VAL A 124 -6.19 -36.59 -15.13
CA VAL A 124 -5.65 -36.42 -13.75
C VAL A 124 -6.53 -35.52 -12.92
N MET A 125 -6.96 -34.38 -13.48
CA MET A 125 -7.81 -33.44 -12.77
C MET A 125 -9.22 -33.97 -12.52
N GLU A 126 -9.80 -34.69 -13.48
CA GLU A 126 -11.08 -35.38 -13.33
C GLU A 126 -11.03 -36.42 -12.21
N THR A 127 -9.95 -37.24 -12.19
CA THR A 127 -9.73 -38.25 -11.16
C THR A 127 -9.57 -37.58 -9.79
N PHE A 128 -8.79 -36.51 -9.71
CA PHE A 128 -8.63 -35.75 -8.47
C PHE A 128 -9.96 -35.18 -7.96
N LEU A 129 -10.72 -34.50 -8.84
CA LEU A 129 -12.00 -33.90 -8.45
C LEU A 129 -13.04 -34.95 -8.04
N SER A 130 -13.07 -36.12 -8.68
CA SER A 130 -13.97 -37.20 -8.33
C SER A 130 -13.58 -37.93 -7.03
N SER A 131 -12.31 -37.83 -6.61
CA SER A 131 -11.85 -38.43 -5.35
C SER A 131 -12.17 -37.56 -4.12
N LEU A 132 -12.59 -36.32 -4.31
CA LEU A 132 -12.92 -35.42 -3.19
C LEU A 132 -14.25 -35.82 -2.56
N PRO A 133 -14.36 -35.86 -1.21
CA PRO A 133 -15.60 -36.19 -0.50
C PRO A 133 -16.61 -35.02 -0.50
N PHE A 134 -16.34 -33.96 -1.26
CA PHE A 134 -17.17 -32.74 -1.35
C PHE A 134 -17.04 -32.13 -2.74
N GLN A 135 -17.98 -31.27 -3.10
CA GLN A 135 -17.91 -30.49 -4.33
C GLN A 135 -17.23 -29.15 -4.12
N LEU A 136 -16.41 -28.72 -5.07
CA LEU A 136 -15.78 -27.41 -5.04
C LEU A 136 -16.86 -26.31 -5.18
N THR A 137 -16.69 -25.23 -4.43
CA THR A 137 -17.48 -24.01 -4.65
C THR A 137 -17.12 -23.38 -5.99
N ALA A 138 -17.99 -22.53 -6.52
CA ALA A 138 -17.75 -21.81 -7.76
C ALA A 138 -16.47 -20.95 -7.69
N ALA A 139 -16.18 -20.35 -6.52
CA ALA A 139 -14.99 -19.56 -6.29
C ALA A 139 -13.72 -20.42 -6.32
N GLN A 140 -13.71 -21.59 -5.64
CA GLN A 140 -12.61 -22.52 -5.64
C GLN A 140 -12.32 -23.07 -7.05
N ARG A 141 -13.35 -23.42 -7.80
CA ARG A 141 -13.23 -23.90 -9.19
C ARG A 141 -12.60 -22.81 -10.08
N ARG A 142 -13.14 -21.61 -10.05
CA ARG A 142 -12.59 -20.47 -10.82
C ARG A 142 -11.11 -20.23 -10.51
N VAL A 143 -10.72 -20.18 -9.22
CA VAL A 143 -9.34 -19.91 -8.83
C VAL A 143 -8.43 -21.09 -9.24
N MET A 144 -8.91 -22.31 -9.15
CA MET A 144 -8.17 -23.49 -9.61
C MET A 144 -7.93 -23.42 -11.13
N ASP A 145 -8.96 -23.11 -11.93
CA ASP A 145 -8.84 -22.99 -13.38
C ASP A 145 -7.84 -21.87 -13.75
N GLU A 146 -7.91 -20.71 -13.11
CA GLU A 146 -6.94 -19.60 -13.29
C GLU A 146 -5.50 -20.00 -12.96
N VAL A 147 -5.28 -20.78 -11.89
CA VAL A 147 -3.96 -21.27 -11.49
C VAL A 147 -3.42 -22.25 -12.53
N LEU A 148 -4.23 -23.22 -12.95
CA LEU A 148 -3.83 -24.25 -13.92
C LEU A 148 -3.56 -23.65 -15.31
N GLU A 149 -4.37 -22.68 -15.72
CA GLU A 149 -4.16 -21.94 -16.97
C GLU A 149 -2.84 -21.17 -16.96
N GLU A 150 -2.52 -20.47 -15.86
CA GLU A 150 -1.27 -19.73 -15.73
C GLU A 150 -0.05 -20.67 -15.65
N MET A 151 -0.14 -21.82 -14.97
CA MET A 151 0.91 -22.83 -14.93
C MET A 151 1.18 -23.45 -16.31
N ALA A 152 0.17 -23.55 -17.17
CA ALA A 152 0.33 -24.03 -18.53
C ALA A 152 1.10 -23.06 -19.46
N GLN A 153 1.28 -21.80 -19.03
CA GLN A 153 2.00 -20.79 -19.81
C GLN A 153 3.51 -20.86 -19.57
N ALA A 154 4.29 -21.00 -20.65
CA ALA A 154 5.75 -21.12 -20.57
C ALA A 154 6.52 -19.79 -20.50
N HIS A 155 5.82 -18.65 -20.63
CA HIS A 155 6.51 -17.37 -20.77
C HIS A 155 7.02 -16.80 -19.44
N ARG A 156 6.42 -17.20 -18.32
CA ARG A 156 6.86 -16.81 -16.96
C ARG A 156 6.46 -17.84 -15.92
N PRO A 157 7.21 -17.95 -14.81
CA PRO A 157 6.79 -18.76 -13.68
C PRO A 157 5.52 -18.19 -13.05
N MET A 158 4.56 -19.04 -12.68
CA MET A 158 3.40 -18.62 -11.91
C MET A 158 3.84 -18.10 -10.53
N SER A 159 3.31 -16.94 -10.13
CA SER A 159 3.52 -16.38 -8.79
C SER A 159 2.23 -15.74 -8.31
N ARG A 160 1.44 -16.49 -7.53
CA ARG A 160 0.13 -16.05 -7.01
C ARG A 160 0.05 -16.18 -5.51
N LEU A 161 -0.61 -15.23 -4.87
CA LEU A 161 -1.02 -15.29 -3.48
C LEU A 161 -2.46 -15.79 -3.42
N LEU A 162 -2.68 -16.98 -2.85
CA LEU A 162 -4.02 -17.49 -2.59
C LEU A 162 -4.50 -17.01 -1.22
N GLN A 163 -5.46 -16.11 -1.18
CA GLN A 163 -6.02 -15.54 0.02
C GLN A 163 -7.46 -16.03 0.27
N GLY A 164 -7.78 -16.28 1.51
CA GLY A 164 -9.13 -16.67 1.96
C GLY A 164 -9.13 -16.90 3.47
N GLU A 165 -10.32 -17.01 4.06
CA GLU A 165 -10.50 -17.29 5.48
C GLU A 165 -10.03 -18.70 5.86
N VAL A 166 -9.83 -18.94 7.16
CA VAL A 166 -9.55 -20.29 7.69
C VAL A 166 -10.71 -21.20 7.34
N GLY A 167 -10.43 -22.40 6.82
CA GLY A 167 -11.47 -23.34 6.40
C GLY A 167 -12.05 -23.09 5.00
N SER A 168 -11.63 -22.06 4.27
CA SER A 168 -12.12 -21.76 2.89
C SER A 168 -11.65 -22.76 1.81
N GLY A 169 -10.91 -23.81 2.18
CA GLY A 169 -10.47 -24.85 1.24
C GLY A 169 -9.27 -24.44 0.37
N LYS A 170 -8.42 -23.49 0.79
CA LYS A 170 -7.19 -23.12 0.06
C LYS A 170 -6.29 -24.32 -0.24
N THR A 171 -6.26 -25.29 0.67
CA THR A 171 -5.42 -26.49 0.53
C THR A 171 -5.81 -27.33 -0.67
N VAL A 172 -7.09 -27.47 -1.00
CA VAL A 172 -7.52 -28.26 -2.17
C VAL A 172 -7.09 -27.60 -3.48
N VAL A 173 -7.10 -26.27 -3.56
CA VAL A 173 -6.59 -25.53 -4.73
C VAL A 173 -5.06 -25.71 -4.85
N ALA A 174 -4.34 -25.65 -3.72
CA ALA A 174 -2.90 -25.88 -3.71
C ALA A 174 -2.54 -27.33 -4.10
N LEU A 175 -3.32 -28.32 -3.64
CA LEU A 175 -3.12 -29.73 -4.05
C LEU A 175 -3.35 -29.92 -5.56
N ALA A 176 -4.36 -29.30 -6.14
CA ALA A 176 -4.58 -29.32 -7.59
C ALA A 176 -3.37 -28.78 -8.37
N ALA A 177 -2.77 -27.68 -7.91
CA ALA A 177 -1.56 -27.13 -8.50
C ALA A 177 -0.36 -28.06 -8.36
N LEU A 178 -0.17 -28.70 -7.19
CA LEU A 178 0.91 -29.65 -6.94
C LEU A 178 0.82 -30.93 -7.77
N LEU A 179 -0.39 -31.36 -8.14
CA LEU A 179 -0.58 -32.53 -9.03
C LEU A 179 -0.11 -32.29 -10.45
N VAL A 180 0.06 -31.05 -10.84
CA VAL A 180 0.46 -30.63 -12.19
C VAL A 180 1.93 -30.21 -12.23
N ALA A 181 2.53 -29.89 -11.06
CA ALA A 181 3.92 -29.50 -10.92
C ALA A 181 4.86 -30.69 -10.88
#